data_d6a59e071e978c13c6d7adb13ea829d0
#
_entry.id   d6a59e071e978c13c6d7adb13ea829d0
#
_cell.length_a   1.000
_cell.length_b   1.000
_cell.length_c   1.000
_cell.angle_alpha   90.00
_cell.angle_beta   90.00
_cell.angle_gamma   90.00
#
_symmetry.space_group_name_H-M   'P 1'
#
loop_
_entity.id
_entity.type
_entity.pdbx_description
1 polymer ?
#
loop_
_entity_poly.entity_id
_entity_poly.type
_entity_poly.pdbx_seq_one_letter_code
_entity_poly.pdbx_strand_id
1 'polypeptide(L)'
;MNYEEIVCDANNLYRAYKVSVKSSKWKESTQKFMMNFLRYIFEIQDDLINRTLQNGPTQEFELHERGRIRPITSIQIRDRIVRHSLCDEVLLPEVRKHIIYDNCASIKGRGISQQRKRFEIHLHKYYQLYGNDGYILFGDFSKFYDNIIHEIAKRELLKLFNDDEFIDWLLTLIFKGFQIDVSYMSDEEYETCMIDTFNKLEYRNIPKEKLTGEKWMEKSVNIGDQLSQVIGIYYPYPIDNYVKYVRQQKFYGRYMDDWYIMNPSKEELENLLENVCKIAAELGIHINRKKTRIVKISSKYKFLLIKYTLTDTGKVIKRINPDRVTAMRRKLKKLAVKVENEEADCF
;
A
#
# COMPACT_ATOMS: atom_id res chain seq x y z
N MET A 1 1.11 -28.02 -0.82
CA MET A 1 1.12 -27.42 0.55
C MET A 1 -0.34 -27.13 0.86
N ASN A 2 -0.87 -27.57 1.99
CA ASN A 2 -2.26 -27.30 2.34
C ASN A 2 -2.37 -25.90 2.98
N TYR A 3 -2.82 -24.93 2.22
CA TYR A 3 -2.93 -23.54 2.68
C TYR A 3 -4.02 -23.38 3.74
N GLU A 4 -5.08 -24.17 3.66
CA GLU A 4 -6.14 -24.20 4.67
C GLU A 4 -5.60 -24.61 6.04
N GLU A 5 -4.83 -25.69 6.12
CA GLU A 5 -4.19 -26.11 7.38
C GLU A 5 -3.31 -25.02 7.97
N ILE A 6 -2.58 -24.27 7.15
CA ILE A 6 -1.71 -23.19 7.60
C ILE A 6 -2.54 -22.02 8.16
N VAL A 7 -3.55 -21.57 7.42
CA VAL A 7 -4.36 -20.41 7.84
C VAL A 7 -5.21 -20.74 9.06
N CYS A 8 -5.75 -21.98 9.14
CA CYS A 8 -6.60 -22.43 10.24
C CYS A 8 -5.81 -22.92 11.47
N ASP A 9 -4.48 -23.01 11.41
CA ASP A 9 -3.67 -23.47 12.55
C ASP A 9 -3.84 -22.54 13.75
N ALA A 10 -4.21 -23.10 14.90
CA ALA A 10 -4.48 -22.34 16.13
C ALA A 10 -3.26 -21.53 16.62
N ASN A 11 -2.02 -22.05 16.43
CA ASN A 11 -0.81 -21.32 16.79
C ASN A 11 -0.56 -20.15 15.83
N ASN A 12 -0.90 -20.31 14.55
CA ASN A 12 -0.84 -19.23 13.58
C ASN A 12 -1.85 -18.13 13.91
N LEU A 13 -3.11 -18.49 14.16
CA LEU A 13 -4.14 -17.56 14.61
C LEU A 13 -3.74 -16.85 15.93
N TYR A 14 -3.09 -17.54 16.85
CA TYR A 14 -2.56 -16.94 18.07
C TYR A 14 -1.41 -15.95 17.79
N ARG A 15 -0.49 -16.26 16.86
CA ARG A 15 0.53 -15.29 16.42
C ARG A 15 -0.10 -14.05 15.78
N ALA A 16 -1.07 -14.25 14.91
CA ALA A 16 -1.86 -13.19 14.26
C ALA A 16 -2.61 -12.32 15.30
N TYR A 17 -3.20 -12.93 16.34
CA TYR A 17 -3.79 -12.21 17.47
C TYR A 17 -2.78 -11.28 18.15
N LYS A 18 -1.59 -11.80 18.52
CA LYS A 18 -0.55 -10.98 19.17
C LYS A 18 -0.17 -9.74 18.38
N VAL A 19 -0.10 -9.87 17.05
CA VAL A 19 0.19 -8.74 16.13
C VAL A 19 -0.99 -7.78 16.09
N SER A 20 -2.22 -8.30 15.95
CA SER A 20 -3.45 -7.52 15.82
C SER A 20 -3.75 -6.61 17.01
N VAL A 21 -3.44 -7.06 18.23
CA VAL A 21 -3.72 -6.29 19.46
C VAL A 21 -2.59 -5.35 19.86
N LYS A 22 -1.39 -5.50 19.30
CA LYS A 22 -0.17 -4.81 19.77
C LYS A 22 -0.31 -3.29 19.86
N SER A 23 -0.95 -2.66 18.87
CA SER A 23 -1.09 -1.20 18.78
C SER A 23 -2.39 -0.66 19.38
N SER A 24 -3.30 -1.54 19.88
CA SER A 24 -4.64 -1.16 20.30
C SER A 24 -5.02 -1.67 21.69
N LYS A 25 -4.06 -2.14 22.50
CA LYS A 25 -4.29 -2.70 23.85
C LYS A 25 -5.02 -1.75 24.82
N TRP A 26 -4.91 -0.45 24.60
CA TRP A 26 -5.55 0.60 25.38
C TRP A 26 -7.05 0.77 25.06
N LYS A 27 -7.54 0.23 23.93
CA LYS A 27 -8.95 0.31 23.53
C LYS A 27 -9.78 -0.70 24.31
N GLU A 28 -10.93 -0.27 24.83
CA GLU A 28 -11.86 -1.12 25.56
C GLU A 28 -12.28 -2.37 24.75
N SER A 29 -12.62 -2.20 23.47
CA SER A 29 -12.97 -3.32 22.57
C SER A 29 -11.84 -4.35 22.46
N THR A 30 -10.58 -3.90 22.44
CA THR A 30 -9.42 -4.78 22.43
C THR A 30 -9.28 -5.50 23.76
N GLN A 31 -9.48 -4.81 24.88
CA GLN A 31 -9.39 -5.41 26.22
C GLN A 31 -10.47 -6.48 26.41
N LYS A 32 -11.73 -6.21 26.01
CA LYS A 32 -12.81 -7.20 26.02
C LYS A 32 -12.46 -8.45 25.21
N PHE A 33 -11.88 -8.28 24.01
CA PHE A 33 -11.41 -9.40 23.21
C PHE A 33 -10.29 -10.18 23.93
N MET A 34 -9.32 -9.48 24.52
CA MET A 34 -8.19 -10.08 25.22
C MET A 34 -8.62 -10.94 26.42
N MET A 35 -9.72 -10.62 27.10
CA MET A 35 -10.22 -11.40 28.25
C MET A 35 -10.67 -12.81 27.85
N ASN A 36 -11.13 -13.00 26.60
CA ASN A 36 -11.66 -14.27 26.10
C ASN A 36 -10.95 -14.74 24.80
N PHE A 37 -9.68 -14.34 24.61
CA PHE A 37 -8.99 -14.51 23.32
C PHE A 37 -8.90 -15.96 22.85
N LEU A 38 -8.69 -16.92 23.76
CA LEU A 38 -8.61 -18.35 23.40
C LEU A 38 -9.94 -18.83 22.81
N ARG A 39 -11.06 -18.51 23.45
CA ARG A 39 -12.38 -18.84 22.91
C ARG A 39 -12.56 -18.27 21.52
N TYR A 40 -12.26 -16.98 21.32
CA TYR A 40 -12.41 -16.32 20.03
C TYR A 40 -11.46 -16.89 18.94
N ILE A 41 -10.25 -17.36 19.31
CA ILE A 41 -9.35 -18.02 18.38
C ILE A 41 -9.97 -19.32 17.86
N PHE A 42 -10.54 -20.16 18.74
CA PHE A 42 -11.18 -21.41 18.33
C PHE A 42 -12.47 -21.15 17.53
N GLU A 43 -13.26 -20.15 17.90
CA GLU A 43 -14.42 -19.73 17.11
C GLU A 43 -14.00 -19.27 15.69
N ILE A 44 -12.90 -18.55 15.55
CA ILE A 44 -12.35 -18.16 14.23
C ILE A 44 -11.87 -19.39 13.47
N GLN A 45 -11.20 -20.33 14.13
CA GLN A 45 -10.74 -21.57 13.52
C GLN A 45 -11.91 -22.40 12.97
N ASP A 46 -12.95 -22.59 13.79
CA ASP A 46 -14.15 -23.33 13.40
C ASP A 46 -14.86 -22.66 12.22
N ASP A 47 -14.99 -21.33 12.24
CA ASP A 47 -15.61 -20.60 11.13
C ASP A 47 -14.79 -20.67 9.83
N LEU A 48 -13.46 -20.71 9.92
CA LEU A 48 -12.60 -20.90 8.75
C LEU A 48 -12.73 -22.30 8.16
N ILE A 49 -12.69 -23.35 9.01
CA ILE A 49 -12.81 -24.75 8.60
C ILE A 49 -14.19 -25.03 7.98
N ASN A 50 -15.25 -24.52 8.60
CA ASN A 50 -16.63 -24.74 8.14
C ASN A 50 -17.08 -23.76 7.05
N ARG A 51 -16.24 -22.84 6.60
CA ARG A 51 -16.58 -21.78 5.61
C ARG A 51 -17.74 -20.88 6.04
N THR A 52 -17.95 -20.70 7.34
CA THR A 52 -19.01 -19.86 7.92
C THR A 52 -18.57 -18.46 8.31
N LEU A 53 -17.28 -18.15 8.11
CA LEU A 53 -16.71 -16.84 8.42
C LEU A 53 -17.44 -15.73 7.67
N GLN A 54 -17.74 -14.63 8.37
CA GLN A 54 -18.33 -13.41 7.80
C GLN A 54 -17.50 -12.20 8.19
N ASN A 55 -17.46 -11.18 7.32
CA ASN A 55 -16.85 -9.90 7.65
C ASN A 55 -17.63 -9.23 8.79
N GLY A 56 -16.91 -8.78 9.81
CA GLY A 56 -17.48 -7.97 10.88
C GLY A 56 -17.77 -6.53 10.43
N PRO A 57 -18.56 -5.77 11.24
CA PRO A 57 -18.83 -4.36 10.96
C PRO A 57 -17.54 -3.54 11.00
N THR A 58 -17.48 -2.56 10.12
CA THR A 58 -16.34 -1.64 9.96
C THR A 58 -16.64 -0.28 10.59
N GLN A 59 -15.58 0.45 10.97
CA GLN A 59 -15.66 1.84 11.40
C GLN A 59 -14.89 2.72 10.44
N GLU A 60 -15.55 3.73 9.90
CA GLU A 60 -14.93 4.69 9.01
C GLU A 60 -14.61 5.99 9.74
N PHE A 61 -13.42 6.53 9.48
CA PHE A 61 -12.99 7.84 9.98
C PHE A 61 -11.98 8.50 9.04
N GLU A 62 -11.78 9.79 9.20
CA GLU A 62 -10.81 10.55 8.44
C GLU A 62 -9.52 10.72 9.23
N LEU A 63 -8.40 10.35 8.61
CA LEU A 63 -7.07 10.62 9.13
C LEU A 63 -6.47 11.84 8.43
N HIS A 64 -6.29 12.91 9.19
CA HIS A 64 -5.61 14.11 8.73
C HIS A 64 -4.10 13.96 8.87
N GLU A 65 -3.42 13.60 7.79
CA GLU A 65 -1.98 13.41 7.78
C GLU A 65 -1.28 14.36 6.81
N ARG A 66 -0.46 15.26 7.32
CA ARG A 66 0.41 16.15 6.51
C ARG A 66 -0.34 16.97 5.45
N GLY A 67 -1.50 17.49 5.82
CA GLY A 67 -2.36 18.27 4.92
C GLY A 67 -3.15 17.45 3.89
N ARG A 68 -3.20 16.14 4.06
CA ARG A 68 -4.05 15.23 3.28
C ARG A 68 -5.05 14.56 4.19
N ILE A 69 -6.27 14.43 3.69
CA ILE A 69 -7.33 13.64 4.32
C ILE A 69 -7.27 12.25 3.71
N ARG A 70 -7.21 11.22 4.56
CA ARG A 70 -7.25 9.82 4.14
C ARG A 70 -8.49 9.15 4.72
N PRO A 71 -9.37 8.57 3.90
CA PRO A 71 -10.46 7.74 4.41
C PRO A 71 -9.86 6.43 4.95
N ILE A 72 -10.07 6.17 6.22
CA ILE A 72 -9.63 4.94 6.87
C ILE A 72 -10.85 4.11 7.21
N THR A 73 -10.84 2.84 6.83
CA THR A 73 -11.81 1.84 7.25
C THR A 73 -11.16 0.90 8.25
N SER A 74 -11.56 0.98 9.51
CA SER A 74 -11.05 0.11 10.57
C SER A 74 -11.92 -1.14 10.70
N ILE A 75 -11.29 -2.30 10.59
CA ILE A 75 -11.90 -3.60 10.78
C ILE A 75 -11.74 -4.09 12.21
N GLN A 76 -12.57 -5.05 12.66
CA GLN A 76 -12.51 -5.63 13.98
C GLN A 76 -11.25 -6.49 14.19
N ILE A 77 -10.95 -6.81 15.47
CA ILE A 77 -9.77 -7.61 15.82
C ILE A 77 -9.90 -9.02 15.22
N ARG A 78 -11.10 -9.60 15.22
CA ARG A 78 -11.40 -10.89 14.62
C ARG A 78 -10.97 -10.94 13.15
N ASP A 79 -11.39 -9.97 12.37
CA ASP A 79 -11.03 -9.87 10.94
C ASP A 79 -9.53 -9.63 10.75
N ARG A 80 -8.91 -8.83 11.63
CA ARG A 80 -7.44 -8.61 11.59
C ARG A 80 -6.66 -9.89 11.83
N ILE A 81 -7.12 -10.75 12.73
CA ILE A 81 -6.48 -12.04 13.00
C ILE A 81 -6.51 -12.91 11.73
N VAL A 82 -7.64 -13.01 11.08
CA VAL A 82 -7.78 -13.77 9.83
C VAL A 82 -6.86 -13.19 8.76
N ARG A 83 -6.86 -11.86 8.58
CA ARG A 83 -5.99 -11.21 7.57
C ARG A 83 -4.51 -11.39 7.87
N HIS A 84 -4.09 -11.30 9.14
CA HIS A 84 -2.70 -11.58 9.50
C HIS A 84 -2.34 -13.05 9.31
N SER A 85 -3.23 -13.99 9.65
CA SER A 85 -3.01 -15.42 9.42
C SER A 85 -2.77 -15.70 7.93
N LEU A 86 -3.67 -15.23 7.07
CA LEU A 86 -3.55 -15.38 5.62
C LEU A 86 -2.31 -14.65 5.07
N CYS A 87 -2.17 -13.37 5.38
CA CYS A 87 -1.16 -12.53 4.73
C CYS A 87 0.26 -12.85 5.18
N ASP A 88 0.50 -13.05 6.49
CA ASP A 88 1.85 -13.17 7.03
C ASP A 88 2.44 -14.55 6.78
N GLU A 89 1.62 -15.61 6.80
CA GLU A 89 2.07 -16.99 6.71
C GLU A 89 1.89 -17.62 5.31
N VAL A 90 0.98 -17.08 4.48
CA VAL A 90 0.70 -17.63 3.15
C VAL A 90 1.02 -16.64 2.04
N LEU A 91 0.36 -15.46 2.00
CA LEU A 91 0.50 -14.56 0.85
C LEU A 91 1.89 -13.92 0.76
N LEU A 92 2.41 -13.34 1.84
CA LEU A 92 3.70 -12.65 1.83
C LEU A 92 4.89 -13.54 1.50
N PRO A 93 5.00 -14.78 2.03
CA PRO A 93 6.06 -15.70 1.63
C PRO A 93 6.09 -15.96 0.13
N GLU A 94 4.93 -16.12 -0.51
CA GLU A 94 4.84 -16.37 -1.93
C GLU A 94 5.10 -15.12 -2.76
N VAL A 95 4.43 -14.02 -2.46
CA VAL A 95 4.61 -12.71 -3.11
C VAL A 95 6.09 -12.28 -3.12
N ARG A 96 6.83 -12.54 -2.04
CA ARG A 96 8.26 -12.19 -1.95
C ARG A 96 9.16 -12.86 -2.98
N LYS A 97 8.76 -14.00 -3.52
CA LYS A 97 9.52 -14.70 -4.57
C LYS A 97 9.42 -13.99 -5.93
N HIS A 98 8.36 -13.22 -6.13
CA HIS A 98 8.02 -12.59 -7.40
C HIS A 98 8.32 -11.09 -7.47
N ILE A 99 8.41 -10.40 -6.33
CA ILE A 99 8.71 -8.96 -6.34
C ILE A 99 10.20 -8.67 -6.55
N ILE A 100 10.50 -7.55 -7.18
CA ILE A 100 11.88 -7.10 -7.39
C ILE A 100 12.59 -6.81 -6.07
N TYR A 101 13.91 -7.02 -6.04
CA TYR A 101 14.72 -6.75 -4.84
C TYR A 101 14.64 -5.29 -4.37
N ASP A 102 14.49 -4.34 -5.31
CA ASP A 102 14.40 -2.91 -5.09
C ASP A 102 12.98 -2.41 -4.76
N ASN A 103 12.08 -3.31 -4.32
CA ASN A 103 10.82 -3.01 -3.68
C ASN A 103 10.92 -3.37 -2.19
N CYS A 104 10.99 -2.35 -1.33
CA CYS A 104 11.19 -2.53 0.11
C CYS A 104 9.95 -2.21 0.95
N ALA A 105 8.82 -1.91 0.31
CA ALA A 105 7.60 -1.54 1.01
C ALA A 105 6.95 -2.75 1.71
N SER A 106 6.39 -2.55 2.89
CA SER A 106 5.64 -3.55 3.68
C SER A 106 6.32 -4.92 3.84
N ILE A 107 7.64 -4.97 3.76
CA ILE A 107 8.43 -6.18 3.97
C ILE A 107 9.15 -6.08 5.31
N LYS A 108 8.97 -7.09 6.18
CA LYS A 108 9.66 -7.17 7.46
C LYS A 108 11.18 -7.12 7.28
N GLY A 109 11.85 -6.25 8.06
CA GLY A 109 13.30 -6.03 7.96
C GLY A 109 13.71 -5.07 6.83
N ARG A 110 12.77 -4.58 6.02
CA ARG A 110 13.01 -3.56 4.99
C ARG A 110 12.19 -2.29 5.35
N GLY A 111 11.83 -1.49 4.41
CA GLY A 111 11.02 -0.29 4.60
C GLY A 111 11.68 0.95 3.99
N ILE A 112 11.18 2.13 4.35
CA ILE A 112 11.59 3.40 3.73
C ILE A 112 13.10 3.68 3.85
N SER A 113 13.73 3.32 4.96
CA SER A 113 15.19 3.51 5.16
C SER A 113 15.99 2.64 4.21
N GLN A 114 15.60 1.37 4.03
CA GLN A 114 16.24 0.47 3.09
C GLN A 114 16.03 0.92 1.64
N GLN A 115 14.81 1.36 1.28
CA GLN A 115 14.54 1.88 -0.07
C GLN A 115 15.39 3.11 -0.40
N ARG A 116 15.57 4.03 0.57
CA ARG A 116 16.48 5.16 0.42
C ARG A 116 17.92 4.74 0.21
N LYS A 117 18.39 3.75 0.98
CA LYS A 117 19.72 3.16 0.83
C LYS A 117 19.89 2.53 -0.56
N ARG A 118 18.88 1.80 -1.06
CA ARG A 118 18.89 1.25 -2.42
C ARG A 118 18.99 2.35 -3.49
N PHE A 119 18.21 3.41 -3.34
CA PHE A 119 18.27 4.58 -4.23
C PHE A 119 19.69 5.20 -4.28
N GLU A 120 20.33 5.37 -3.12
CA GLU A 120 21.71 5.87 -3.03
C GLU A 120 22.72 4.93 -3.69
N ILE A 121 22.57 3.63 -3.48
CA ILE A 121 23.42 2.61 -4.16
C ILE A 121 23.25 2.72 -5.67
N HIS A 122 22.02 2.93 -6.16
CA HIS A 122 21.77 3.12 -7.59
C HIS A 122 22.44 4.39 -8.11
N LEU A 123 22.38 5.51 -7.38
CA LEU A 123 23.07 6.75 -7.76
C LEU A 123 24.60 6.56 -7.85
N HIS A 124 25.21 5.89 -6.87
CA HIS A 124 26.65 5.61 -6.89
C HIS A 124 27.05 4.69 -8.04
N LYS A 125 26.31 3.60 -8.26
CA LYS A 125 26.57 2.68 -9.37
C LYS A 125 26.33 3.30 -10.73
N TYR A 126 25.31 4.16 -10.82
CA TYR A 126 25.03 4.94 -12.02
C TYR A 126 26.21 5.85 -12.34
N TYR A 127 26.70 6.61 -11.34
CA TYR A 127 27.86 7.49 -11.50
C TYR A 127 29.11 6.74 -11.95
N GLN A 128 29.37 5.55 -11.42
CA GLN A 128 30.50 4.72 -11.84
C GLN A 128 30.46 4.32 -13.32
N LEU A 129 29.27 4.19 -13.90
CA LEU A 129 29.09 3.78 -15.30
C LEU A 129 28.95 4.96 -16.27
N TYR A 130 28.29 6.04 -15.84
CA TYR A 130 27.84 7.12 -16.72
C TYR A 130 28.21 8.53 -16.20
N GLY A 131 28.91 8.63 -15.08
CA GLY A 131 29.15 9.94 -14.44
C GLY A 131 27.88 10.55 -13.87
N ASN A 132 27.80 11.88 -13.86
CA ASN A 132 26.61 12.61 -13.43
C ASN A 132 25.78 13.15 -14.61
N ASP A 133 25.98 12.61 -15.82
CA ASP A 133 25.16 12.90 -16.99
C ASP A 133 24.02 11.89 -17.13
N GLY A 134 22.88 12.35 -17.68
CA GLY A 134 21.67 11.56 -17.86
C GLY A 134 20.50 12.01 -17.00
N TYR A 135 19.53 11.13 -16.82
CA TYR A 135 18.21 11.50 -16.33
C TYR A 135 17.64 10.48 -15.33
N ILE A 136 16.73 10.97 -14.50
CA ILE A 136 15.89 10.15 -13.62
C ILE A 136 14.42 10.43 -13.98
N LEU A 137 13.68 9.40 -14.30
CA LEU A 137 12.23 9.40 -14.34
C LEU A 137 11.73 9.06 -12.92
N PHE A 138 11.00 9.97 -12.29
CA PHE A 138 10.19 9.70 -11.10
C PHE A 138 8.75 9.55 -11.52
N GLY A 139 8.08 8.50 -11.03
CA GLY A 139 6.68 8.26 -11.27
C GLY A 139 5.91 8.04 -9.96
N ASP A 140 4.61 8.31 -10.03
CA ASP A 140 3.65 8.18 -8.91
C ASP A 140 2.32 7.67 -9.48
N PHE A 141 1.65 6.75 -8.78
CA PHE A 141 0.32 6.30 -9.15
C PHE A 141 -0.73 7.21 -8.52
N SER A 142 -1.73 7.60 -9.30
CA SER A 142 -2.82 8.47 -8.84
C SER A 142 -3.78 7.67 -7.96
N LYS A 143 -3.97 8.10 -6.69
CA LYS A 143 -4.92 7.46 -5.76
C LYS A 143 -4.86 5.93 -5.81
N PHE A 144 -3.66 5.39 -5.67
CA PHE A 144 -3.32 4.01 -5.96
C PHE A 144 -4.29 3.00 -5.32
N TYR A 145 -4.53 3.11 -4.01
CA TYR A 145 -5.41 2.19 -3.29
C TYR A 145 -6.88 2.31 -3.72
N ASP A 146 -7.33 3.52 -4.10
CA ASP A 146 -8.70 3.74 -4.56
C ASP A 146 -8.96 3.15 -5.96
N ASN A 147 -7.89 2.87 -6.72
CA ASN A 147 -7.98 2.43 -8.12
C ASN A 147 -7.60 0.96 -8.33
N ILE A 148 -7.44 0.18 -7.28
CA ILE A 148 -7.22 -1.27 -7.36
C ILE A 148 -8.54 -1.96 -7.68
N ILE A 149 -8.62 -2.62 -8.83
CA ILE A 149 -9.78 -3.40 -9.28
C ILE A 149 -9.76 -4.76 -8.59
N HIS A 150 -10.85 -5.13 -7.92
CA HIS A 150 -10.93 -6.32 -7.08
C HIS A 150 -10.70 -7.60 -7.87
N GLU A 151 -11.37 -7.75 -9.01
CA GLU A 151 -11.23 -8.92 -9.89
C GLU A 151 -9.78 -9.14 -10.33
N ILE A 152 -9.11 -8.06 -10.81
CA ILE A 152 -7.74 -8.15 -11.27
C ILE A 152 -6.80 -8.51 -10.10
N ALA A 153 -6.96 -7.84 -8.95
CA ALA A 153 -6.12 -8.09 -7.77
C ALA A 153 -6.28 -9.52 -7.24
N LYS A 154 -7.51 -10.02 -7.18
CA LYS A 154 -7.82 -11.38 -6.78
C LYS A 154 -7.22 -12.40 -7.75
N ARG A 155 -7.46 -12.24 -9.05
CA ARG A 155 -6.93 -13.10 -10.11
C ARG A 155 -5.39 -13.18 -10.08
N GLU A 156 -4.71 -12.04 -9.97
CA GLU A 156 -3.24 -12.03 -9.94
C GLU A 156 -2.67 -12.69 -8.67
N LEU A 157 -3.35 -12.56 -7.52
CA LEU A 157 -2.97 -13.29 -6.31
C LEU A 157 -3.21 -14.79 -6.45
N LEU A 158 -4.36 -15.22 -6.97
CA LEU A 158 -4.71 -16.64 -7.10
C LEU A 158 -3.73 -17.42 -7.98
N LYS A 159 -3.22 -16.81 -9.04
CA LYS A 159 -2.17 -17.42 -9.88
C LYS A 159 -0.95 -17.90 -9.09
N LEU A 160 -0.63 -17.27 -7.96
CA LEU A 160 0.48 -17.65 -7.09
C LEU A 160 0.19 -18.97 -6.33
N PHE A 161 -1.05 -19.34 -6.23
CA PHE A 161 -1.55 -20.48 -5.43
C PHE A 161 -2.21 -21.56 -6.28
N ASN A 162 -2.00 -21.52 -7.61
CA ASN A 162 -2.61 -22.44 -8.57
C ASN A 162 -4.13 -22.53 -8.43
N ASP A 163 -4.78 -21.38 -8.25
CA ASP A 163 -6.22 -21.22 -8.09
C ASP A 163 -6.82 -22.09 -6.95
N ASP A 164 -6.11 -22.17 -5.83
CA ASP A 164 -6.53 -22.92 -4.64
C ASP A 164 -7.90 -22.45 -4.14
N GLU A 165 -8.85 -23.38 -3.95
CA GLU A 165 -10.25 -23.09 -3.62
C GLU A 165 -10.41 -22.40 -2.25
N PHE A 166 -9.58 -22.74 -1.25
CA PHE A 166 -9.65 -22.10 0.05
C PHE A 166 -9.20 -20.64 -0.01
N ILE A 167 -8.08 -20.40 -0.72
CA ILE A 167 -7.56 -19.05 -0.93
C ILE A 167 -8.56 -18.23 -1.73
N ASP A 168 -9.18 -18.79 -2.78
CA ASP A 168 -10.21 -18.12 -3.57
C ASP A 168 -11.41 -17.70 -2.72
N TRP A 169 -11.96 -18.63 -1.94
CA TRP A 169 -13.07 -18.36 -1.04
C TRP A 169 -12.72 -17.24 -0.04
N LEU A 170 -11.56 -17.32 0.62
CA LEU A 170 -11.18 -16.38 1.65
C LEU A 170 -10.88 -14.98 1.07
N LEU A 171 -10.20 -14.91 -0.08
CA LEU A 171 -10.01 -13.65 -0.79
C LEU A 171 -11.35 -13.04 -1.23
N THR A 172 -12.27 -13.84 -1.77
CA THR A 172 -13.61 -13.37 -2.15
C THR A 172 -14.34 -12.74 -0.97
N LEU A 173 -14.31 -13.41 0.19
CA LEU A 173 -14.91 -12.89 1.41
C LEU A 173 -14.28 -11.55 1.82
N ILE A 174 -12.93 -11.46 1.78
CA ILE A 174 -12.23 -10.25 2.17
C ILE A 174 -12.51 -9.10 1.20
N PHE A 175 -12.52 -9.35 -0.12
CA PHE A 175 -12.82 -8.33 -1.12
C PHE A 175 -14.24 -7.79 -1.02
N LYS A 176 -15.23 -8.62 -0.62
CA LYS A 176 -16.57 -8.13 -0.27
C LYS A 176 -16.54 -7.06 0.83
N GLY A 177 -15.62 -7.18 1.79
CA GLY A 177 -15.44 -6.17 2.85
C GLY A 177 -14.75 -4.87 2.36
N PHE A 178 -14.25 -4.82 1.13
CA PHE A 178 -13.71 -3.62 0.50
C PHE A 178 -14.73 -2.90 -0.40
N GLN A 179 -15.78 -3.58 -0.80
CA GLN A 179 -16.82 -3.00 -1.66
C GLN A 179 -17.47 -1.78 -1.02
N ILE A 180 -17.84 -0.82 -1.85
CA ILE A 180 -18.49 0.43 -1.44
C ILE A 180 -19.89 0.41 -2.04
N ASP A 181 -20.90 0.64 -1.21
CA ASP A 181 -22.28 0.79 -1.70
C ASP A 181 -22.40 2.05 -2.54
N VAL A 182 -22.77 1.87 -3.81
CA VAL A 182 -22.96 2.91 -4.81
C VAL A 182 -24.33 2.80 -5.49
N SER A 183 -25.32 2.33 -4.75
CA SER A 183 -26.70 2.13 -5.24
C SER A 183 -27.33 3.38 -5.82
N TYR A 184 -26.85 4.56 -5.42
CA TYR A 184 -27.29 5.86 -5.92
C TYR A 184 -26.69 6.26 -7.28
N MET A 185 -25.67 5.56 -7.77
CA MET A 185 -25.02 5.87 -9.05
C MET A 185 -25.84 5.34 -10.22
N SER A 186 -25.92 6.11 -11.30
CA SER A 186 -26.37 5.60 -12.60
C SER A 186 -25.36 4.57 -13.14
N ASP A 187 -25.76 3.80 -14.15
CA ASP A 187 -24.87 2.84 -14.80
C ASP A 187 -23.72 3.55 -15.52
N GLU A 188 -23.97 4.69 -16.14
CA GLU A 188 -22.96 5.51 -16.79
C GLU A 188 -21.91 6.06 -15.79
N GLU A 189 -22.36 6.54 -14.62
CA GLU A 189 -21.47 7.01 -13.56
C GLU A 189 -20.61 5.87 -13.02
N TYR A 190 -21.22 4.69 -12.83
CA TYR A 190 -20.49 3.49 -12.37
C TYR A 190 -19.40 3.09 -13.37
N GLU A 191 -19.72 2.97 -14.64
CA GLU A 191 -18.76 2.62 -15.71
C GLU A 191 -17.64 3.66 -15.79
N THR A 192 -17.98 4.94 -15.71
CA THR A 192 -17.00 6.03 -15.67
C THR A 192 -16.05 5.87 -14.47
N CYS A 193 -16.60 5.58 -13.28
CA CYS A 193 -15.79 5.33 -12.08
C CYS A 193 -14.90 4.07 -12.20
N MET A 194 -15.32 3.06 -12.94
CA MET A 194 -14.51 1.86 -13.19
C MET A 194 -13.35 2.15 -14.15
N ILE A 195 -13.53 3.02 -15.13
CA ILE A 195 -12.51 3.36 -16.14
C ILE A 195 -11.60 4.48 -15.65
N ASP A 196 -12.14 5.55 -15.11
CA ASP A 196 -11.40 6.75 -14.69
C ASP A 196 -10.82 6.63 -13.27
N THR A 197 -10.06 7.65 -12.87
CA THR A 197 -9.48 7.71 -11.52
C THR A 197 -10.57 7.88 -10.47
N PHE A 198 -10.87 6.83 -9.74
CA PHE A 198 -11.79 6.85 -8.62
C PHE A 198 -11.22 7.58 -7.40
N ASN A 199 -12.06 8.27 -6.64
CA ASN A 199 -11.71 8.97 -5.41
C ASN A 199 -12.69 8.63 -4.28
N LYS A 200 -12.34 7.69 -3.44
CA LYS A 200 -13.20 7.24 -2.33
C LYS A 200 -13.71 8.38 -1.43
N LEU A 201 -12.94 9.45 -1.27
CA LEU A 201 -13.34 10.60 -0.44
C LEU A 201 -14.59 11.34 -0.97
N GLU A 202 -14.81 11.38 -2.27
CA GLU A 202 -15.93 12.09 -2.88
C GLU A 202 -17.28 11.41 -2.59
N TYR A 203 -17.24 10.11 -2.26
CA TYR A 203 -18.43 9.27 -2.07
C TYR A 203 -18.72 8.96 -0.59
N ARG A 204 -18.09 9.66 0.35
CA ARG A 204 -18.28 9.40 1.80
C ARG A 204 -19.50 10.04 2.42
N ASN A 205 -19.94 11.17 1.88
CA ASN A 205 -21.00 11.99 2.47
C ASN A 205 -22.37 11.73 1.82
N ILE A 206 -22.58 10.52 1.32
CA ILE A 206 -23.85 10.13 0.71
C ILE A 206 -24.86 9.84 1.82
N PRO A 207 -26.09 10.40 1.76
CA PRO A 207 -27.15 10.10 2.70
C PRO A 207 -27.45 8.59 2.74
N LYS A 208 -27.62 8.05 3.96
CA LYS A 208 -27.82 6.61 4.14
C LYS A 208 -29.05 6.07 3.43
N GLU A 209 -30.07 6.89 3.25
CA GLU A 209 -31.31 6.56 2.54
C GLU A 209 -31.07 6.20 1.06
N LYS A 210 -29.95 6.65 0.50
CA LYS A 210 -29.54 6.35 -0.89
C LYS A 210 -28.67 5.11 -1.01
N LEU A 211 -28.26 4.51 0.11
CA LEU A 211 -27.39 3.34 0.18
C LEU A 211 -28.27 2.10 0.43
N THR A 212 -28.82 1.51 -0.64
CA THR A 212 -29.78 0.38 -0.56
C THR A 212 -29.10 -0.99 -0.56
N GLY A 213 -27.79 -1.05 -0.87
CA GLY A 213 -27.05 -2.31 -0.96
C GLY A 213 -27.28 -3.07 -2.28
N GLU A 214 -27.90 -2.44 -3.28
CA GLU A 214 -28.23 -3.08 -4.56
C GLU A 214 -27.07 -3.02 -5.58
N LYS A 215 -26.16 -2.04 -5.44
CA LYS A 215 -25.03 -1.84 -6.35
C LYS A 215 -23.75 -1.58 -5.59
N TRP A 216 -22.71 -2.34 -5.92
CA TRP A 216 -21.43 -2.31 -5.21
C TRP A 216 -20.27 -1.95 -6.13
N MET A 217 -19.44 -0.99 -5.73
CA MET A 217 -18.21 -0.67 -6.43
C MET A 217 -17.15 -1.72 -6.14
N GLU A 218 -16.68 -2.41 -7.17
CA GLU A 218 -15.64 -3.44 -7.08
C GLU A 218 -14.24 -2.87 -7.36
N LYS A 219 -14.00 -1.68 -6.86
CA LYS A 219 -12.76 -0.92 -6.99
C LYS A 219 -12.46 -0.23 -5.66
N SER A 220 -11.21 -0.11 -5.30
CA SER A 220 -10.71 0.41 -4.04
C SER A 220 -10.44 -0.68 -2.98
N VAL A 221 -9.36 -0.50 -2.24
CA VAL A 221 -9.03 -1.32 -1.08
C VAL A 221 -8.78 -0.44 0.15
N ASN A 222 -9.03 -0.98 1.34
CA ASN A 222 -9.00 -0.21 2.57
C ASN A 222 -7.57 0.15 3.01
N ILE A 223 -7.29 1.43 3.20
CA ILE A 223 -6.00 1.90 3.72
C ILE A 223 -5.86 1.44 5.18
N GLY A 224 -4.76 0.75 5.48
CA GLY A 224 -4.46 0.23 6.82
C GLY A 224 -4.82 -1.25 7.01
N ASP A 225 -5.43 -1.89 6.02
CA ASP A 225 -5.67 -3.33 6.00
C ASP A 225 -4.38 -4.10 5.61
N GLN A 226 -4.18 -5.30 6.20
CA GLN A 226 -3.00 -6.10 5.93
C GLN A 226 -2.99 -6.64 4.48
N LEU A 227 -4.14 -7.10 3.97
CA LEU A 227 -4.25 -7.55 2.59
C LEU A 227 -3.99 -6.41 1.60
N SER A 228 -4.49 -5.20 1.88
CA SER A 228 -4.21 -4.03 1.03
C SER A 228 -2.72 -3.72 0.92
N GLN A 229 -1.94 -3.97 1.98
CA GLN A 229 -0.48 -3.81 1.91
C GLN A 229 0.17 -4.88 1.02
N VAL A 230 -0.28 -6.12 1.08
CA VAL A 230 0.19 -7.21 0.19
C VAL A 230 -0.14 -6.87 -1.25
N ILE A 231 -1.38 -6.46 -1.52
CA ILE A 231 -1.81 -6.00 -2.85
C ILE A 231 -0.93 -4.83 -3.31
N GLY A 232 -0.70 -3.83 -2.46
CA GLY A 232 0.09 -2.64 -2.81
C GLY A 232 1.53 -2.95 -3.26
N ILE A 233 2.15 -4.01 -2.74
CA ILE A 233 3.48 -4.42 -3.17
C ILE A 233 3.46 -5.33 -4.41
N TYR A 234 2.41 -6.11 -4.61
CA TYR A 234 2.34 -7.12 -5.67
C TYR A 234 1.55 -6.67 -6.92
N TYR A 235 0.45 -5.98 -6.77
CA TYR A 235 -0.43 -5.59 -7.87
C TYR A 235 0.28 -4.91 -9.06
N PRO A 236 1.25 -3.99 -8.87
CA PRO A 236 2.03 -3.43 -9.96
C PRO A 236 3.17 -4.33 -10.48
N TYR A 237 3.20 -5.61 -10.11
CA TYR A 237 4.22 -6.57 -10.55
C TYR A 237 4.44 -6.61 -12.07
N PRO A 238 3.42 -6.55 -12.95
CA PRO A 238 3.64 -6.52 -14.39
C PRO A 238 4.48 -5.33 -14.85
N ILE A 239 4.33 -4.16 -14.19
CA ILE A 239 5.15 -2.97 -14.45
C ILE A 239 6.59 -3.22 -13.99
N ASP A 240 6.77 -3.75 -12.76
CA ASP A 240 8.10 -4.07 -12.23
C ASP A 240 8.84 -5.07 -13.13
N ASN A 241 8.13 -6.11 -13.59
CA ASN A 241 8.64 -7.13 -14.49
C ASN A 241 9.06 -6.55 -15.85
N TYR A 242 8.19 -5.75 -16.46
CA TYR A 242 8.49 -5.08 -17.71
C TYR A 242 9.75 -4.20 -17.60
N VAL A 243 9.81 -3.32 -16.63
CA VAL A 243 10.94 -2.39 -16.48
C VAL A 243 12.23 -3.14 -16.12
N LYS A 244 12.18 -4.07 -15.18
CA LYS A 244 13.38 -4.71 -14.62
C LYS A 244 13.92 -5.83 -15.50
N TYR A 245 13.05 -6.67 -16.04
CA TYR A 245 13.47 -7.89 -16.74
C TYR A 245 13.31 -7.78 -18.26
N VAL A 246 12.19 -7.25 -18.77
CA VAL A 246 11.99 -7.11 -20.22
C VAL A 246 12.88 -5.98 -20.77
N ARG A 247 12.84 -4.79 -20.15
CA ARG A 247 13.66 -3.63 -20.59
C ARG A 247 15.01 -3.56 -19.89
N GLN A 248 15.33 -4.49 -19.00
CA GLN A 248 16.62 -4.65 -18.32
C GLN A 248 17.16 -3.36 -17.65
N GLN A 249 16.24 -2.54 -17.09
CA GLN A 249 16.62 -1.29 -16.43
C GLN A 249 17.28 -1.58 -15.07
N LYS A 250 18.60 -1.45 -15.01
CA LYS A 250 19.41 -1.75 -13.81
C LYS A 250 19.03 -0.90 -12.61
N PHE A 251 18.77 0.39 -12.86
CA PHE A 251 18.55 1.41 -11.84
C PHE A 251 17.07 1.76 -11.70
N TYR A 252 16.26 0.76 -11.43
CA TYR A 252 14.83 0.86 -11.17
C TYR A 252 14.52 0.44 -9.75
N GLY A 253 13.62 1.14 -9.07
CA GLY A 253 13.10 0.75 -7.78
C GLY A 253 11.74 1.37 -7.51
N ARG A 254 10.91 0.67 -6.73
CA ARG A 254 9.55 1.08 -6.36
C ARG A 254 9.33 0.97 -4.86
N TYR A 255 8.57 1.92 -4.31
CA TYR A 255 8.08 1.90 -2.94
C TYR A 255 6.60 2.25 -2.94
N MET A 256 5.72 1.26 -2.94
CA MET A 256 4.28 1.39 -3.18
C MET A 256 3.97 2.10 -4.50
N ASP A 257 3.42 3.31 -4.40
CA ASP A 257 3.07 4.20 -5.51
C ASP A 257 4.22 5.04 -6.06
N ASP A 258 5.30 5.24 -5.27
CA ASP A 258 6.49 6.00 -5.67
C ASP A 258 7.53 5.10 -6.36
N TRP A 259 7.95 5.41 -7.58
CA TRP A 259 8.97 4.65 -8.31
C TRP A 259 9.93 5.56 -9.09
N TYR A 260 11.08 5.03 -9.47
CA TYR A 260 12.07 5.74 -10.27
C TYR A 260 12.80 4.82 -11.24
N ILE A 261 13.27 5.39 -12.38
CA ILE A 261 14.16 4.77 -13.33
C ILE A 261 15.29 5.76 -13.66
N MET A 262 16.56 5.32 -13.67
CA MET A 262 17.69 6.14 -14.10
C MET A 262 18.23 5.60 -15.42
N ASN A 263 18.42 6.49 -16.40
CA ASN A 263 18.95 6.14 -17.72
C ASN A 263 19.74 7.31 -18.30
N PRO A 264 20.82 7.09 -19.05
CA PRO A 264 21.55 8.16 -19.75
C PRO A 264 20.72 8.83 -20.85
N SER A 265 19.78 8.13 -21.49
CA SER A 265 18.91 8.67 -22.52
C SER A 265 17.57 9.13 -21.97
N LYS A 266 17.21 10.38 -22.25
CA LYS A 266 15.88 10.93 -21.93
C LYS A 266 14.79 10.30 -22.79
N GLU A 267 15.07 10.07 -24.05
CA GLU A 267 14.17 9.45 -25.03
C GLU A 267 13.80 8.02 -24.61
N GLU A 268 14.78 7.24 -24.13
CA GLU A 268 14.53 5.92 -23.59
C GLU A 268 13.59 5.96 -22.36
N LEU A 269 13.75 6.94 -21.47
CA LEU A 269 12.85 7.13 -20.33
C LEU A 269 11.44 7.55 -20.76
N GLU A 270 11.29 8.36 -21.81
CA GLU A 270 10.00 8.75 -22.38
C GLU A 270 9.29 7.52 -22.97
N ASN A 271 9.99 6.70 -23.75
CA ASN A 271 9.48 5.45 -24.30
C ASN A 271 9.08 4.45 -23.19
N LEU A 272 9.93 4.29 -22.17
CA LEU A 272 9.61 3.47 -20.99
C LEU A 272 8.33 3.94 -20.30
N LEU A 273 8.17 5.26 -20.11
CA LEU A 273 6.98 5.83 -19.49
C LEU A 273 5.72 5.54 -20.30
N GLU A 274 5.75 5.65 -21.62
CA GLU A 274 4.60 5.34 -22.46
C GLU A 274 4.16 3.88 -22.32
N ASN A 275 5.11 2.95 -22.33
CA ASN A 275 4.80 1.53 -22.15
C ASN A 275 4.33 1.20 -20.72
N VAL A 276 4.93 1.83 -19.70
CA VAL A 276 4.45 1.73 -18.32
C VAL A 276 3.02 2.24 -18.20
N CYS A 277 2.66 3.34 -18.89
CA CYS A 277 1.28 3.84 -18.93
C CYS A 277 0.30 2.83 -19.55
N LYS A 278 0.69 2.10 -20.60
CA LYS A 278 -0.16 1.06 -21.21
C LYS A 278 -0.39 -0.10 -20.26
N ILE A 279 0.68 -0.65 -19.66
CA ILE A 279 0.57 -1.74 -18.68
C ILE A 279 -0.23 -1.30 -17.45
N ALA A 280 -0.02 -0.07 -16.98
CA ALA A 280 -0.78 0.49 -15.86
C ALA A 280 -2.28 0.57 -16.18
N ALA A 281 -2.65 1.01 -17.39
CA ALA A 281 -4.05 1.07 -17.84
C ALA A 281 -4.72 -0.31 -17.85
N GLU A 282 -4.02 -1.37 -18.29
CA GLU A 282 -4.53 -2.74 -18.24
C GLU A 282 -4.81 -3.24 -16.81
N LEU A 283 -4.11 -2.67 -15.84
CA LEU A 283 -4.31 -2.93 -14.41
C LEU A 283 -5.29 -1.96 -13.75
N GLY A 284 -5.89 -1.02 -14.48
CA GLY A 284 -6.69 0.06 -13.89
C GLY A 284 -5.88 1.05 -13.05
N ILE A 285 -4.55 1.03 -13.15
CA ILE A 285 -3.67 1.97 -12.45
C ILE A 285 -3.49 3.24 -13.28
N HIS A 286 -3.69 4.39 -12.66
CA HIS A 286 -3.52 5.69 -13.31
C HIS A 286 -2.20 6.36 -12.91
N ILE A 287 -1.40 6.72 -13.92
CA ILE A 287 -0.15 7.46 -13.69
C ILE A 287 -0.47 8.92 -13.35
N ASN A 288 0.05 9.42 -12.25
CA ASN A 288 -0.10 10.81 -11.84
C ASN A 288 0.77 11.74 -12.70
N ARG A 289 0.21 12.26 -13.78
CA ARG A 289 0.92 13.14 -14.75
C ARG A 289 1.54 14.40 -14.09
N LYS A 290 0.93 14.93 -13.02
CA LYS A 290 1.45 16.14 -12.32
C LYS A 290 2.69 15.85 -11.49
N LYS A 291 2.86 14.63 -11.01
CA LYS A 291 4.02 14.23 -10.18
C LYS A 291 5.06 13.45 -10.97
N THR A 292 4.67 12.78 -12.05
CA THR A 292 5.59 12.05 -12.91
C THR A 292 6.42 13.03 -13.72
N ARG A 293 7.75 12.90 -13.64
CA ARG A 293 8.68 13.85 -14.25
C ARG A 293 10.03 13.22 -14.54
N ILE A 294 10.65 13.65 -15.64
CA ILE A 294 12.04 13.33 -15.97
C ILE A 294 12.88 14.55 -15.58
N VAL A 295 13.94 14.34 -14.83
CA VAL A 295 14.87 15.38 -14.37
C VAL A 295 16.31 14.98 -14.65
N LYS A 296 17.22 15.95 -14.85
CA LYS A 296 18.66 15.65 -14.95
C LYS A 296 19.17 15.06 -13.63
N ILE A 297 20.02 14.04 -13.73
CA ILE A 297 20.58 13.36 -12.53
C ILE A 297 21.47 14.27 -11.69
N SER A 298 22.08 15.29 -12.30
CA SER A 298 22.88 16.33 -11.66
C SER A 298 22.03 17.39 -10.95
N SER A 299 20.71 17.43 -11.18
CA SER A 299 19.83 18.41 -10.54
C SER A 299 19.50 18.06 -9.08
N LYS A 300 18.75 18.92 -8.39
CA LYS A 300 18.20 18.65 -7.07
C LYS A 300 16.83 18.00 -7.19
N TYR A 301 16.65 16.83 -6.64
CA TYR A 301 15.38 16.11 -6.66
C TYR A 301 15.01 15.53 -5.29
N LYS A 302 13.76 15.13 -5.16
CA LYS A 302 13.21 14.55 -3.92
C LYS A 302 12.72 13.13 -4.20
N PHE A 303 13.14 12.20 -3.35
CA PHE A 303 12.61 10.86 -3.31
C PHE A 303 12.37 10.41 -1.86
N LEU A 304 11.22 9.83 -1.57
CA LEU A 304 10.83 9.35 -0.23
C LEU A 304 11.20 10.35 0.88
N LEU A 305 10.81 11.62 0.71
CA LEU A 305 10.93 12.71 1.70
C LEU A 305 12.34 13.30 1.89
N ILE A 306 13.36 12.77 1.25
CA ILE A 306 14.73 13.28 1.27
C ILE A 306 15.04 14.02 -0.04
N LYS A 307 15.76 15.14 0.04
CA LYS A 307 16.33 15.84 -1.13
C LYS A 307 17.71 15.27 -1.39
N TYR A 308 17.97 14.92 -2.65
CA TYR A 308 19.23 14.38 -3.14
C TYR A 308 19.86 15.31 -4.16
N THR A 309 21.18 15.28 -4.25
CA THR A 309 21.96 15.87 -5.33
C THR A 309 23.17 14.98 -5.56
N LEU A 310 23.40 14.57 -6.81
CA LEU A 310 24.61 13.87 -7.23
C LEU A 310 25.59 14.93 -7.75
N THR A 311 26.77 15.03 -7.13
CA THR A 311 27.80 16.00 -7.53
C THR A 311 28.66 15.48 -8.67
N ASP A 312 29.44 16.37 -9.30
CA ASP A 312 30.39 16.03 -10.37
C ASP A 312 31.51 15.09 -9.89
N THR A 313 31.72 15.00 -8.58
CA THR A 313 32.68 14.08 -7.95
C THR A 313 32.07 12.76 -7.52
N GLY A 314 30.80 12.48 -7.87
CA GLY A 314 30.09 11.26 -7.50
C GLY A 314 29.58 11.22 -6.06
N LYS A 315 29.72 12.31 -5.29
CA LYS A 315 29.19 12.39 -3.92
C LYS A 315 27.67 12.59 -3.96
N VAL A 316 26.93 11.76 -3.21
CA VAL A 316 25.50 11.92 -3.01
C VAL A 316 25.24 12.77 -1.77
N ILE A 317 24.73 13.98 -1.97
CA ILE A 317 24.35 14.90 -0.89
C ILE A 317 22.90 14.67 -0.54
N LYS A 318 22.61 14.44 0.75
CA LYS A 318 21.28 14.25 1.31
C LYS A 318 20.88 15.40 2.22
N ARG A 319 19.66 15.90 2.07
CA ARG A 319 19.11 16.94 2.95
C ARG A 319 17.66 16.63 3.28
N ILE A 320 17.30 16.84 4.54
CA ILE A 320 15.89 16.84 4.96
C ILE A 320 15.22 18.06 4.33
N ASN A 321 13.96 17.93 3.91
CA ASN A 321 13.22 19.07 3.38
C ASN A 321 13.09 20.17 4.45
N PRO A 322 13.58 21.42 4.22
CA PRO A 322 13.52 22.53 5.18
C PRO A 322 12.11 22.79 5.72
N ASP A 323 11.08 22.68 4.87
CA ASP A 323 9.68 22.89 5.28
C ASP A 323 9.26 21.94 6.41
N ARG A 324 9.77 20.71 6.40
CA ARG A 324 9.50 19.72 7.45
C ARG A 324 10.19 20.05 8.75
N VAL A 325 11.43 20.53 8.67
CA VAL A 325 12.18 20.99 9.85
C VAL A 325 11.44 22.15 10.50
N THR A 326 10.99 23.10 9.68
CA THR A 326 10.21 24.26 10.15
C THR A 326 8.87 23.83 10.76
N ALA A 327 8.13 22.94 10.09
CA ALA A 327 6.86 22.42 10.61
C ALA A 327 7.05 21.67 11.94
N MET A 328 8.09 20.83 12.06
CA MET A 328 8.39 20.12 13.31
C MET A 328 8.78 21.08 14.43
N ARG A 329 9.61 22.09 14.15
CA ARG A 329 9.98 23.13 15.13
C ARG A 329 8.73 23.88 15.63
N ARG A 330 7.80 24.25 14.73
CA ARG A 330 6.53 24.89 15.12
C ARG A 330 5.69 23.97 16.00
N LYS A 331 5.61 22.68 15.67
CA LYS A 331 4.86 21.69 16.47
C LYS A 331 5.48 21.55 17.87
N LEU A 332 6.79 21.44 17.97
CA LEU A 332 7.50 21.35 19.25
C LEU A 332 7.30 22.58 20.11
N LYS A 333 7.39 23.80 19.52
CA LYS A 333 7.09 25.03 20.25
C LYS A 333 5.65 25.05 20.81
N LYS A 334 4.65 24.64 20.00
CA LYS A 334 3.26 24.56 20.47
C LYS A 334 3.08 23.56 21.60
N LEU A 335 3.78 22.41 21.54
CA LEU A 335 3.75 21.41 22.61
C LEU A 335 4.41 21.93 23.88
N ALA A 336 5.56 22.60 23.78
CA ALA A 336 6.24 23.20 24.93
C ALA A 336 5.32 24.18 25.67
N VAL A 337 4.67 25.11 24.94
CA VAL A 337 3.70 26.05 25.54
C VAL A 337 2.53 25.32 26.23
N LYS A 338 2.02 24.24 25.64
CA LYS A 338 0.93 23.46 26.27
C LYS A 338 1.37 22.78 27.58
N VAL A 339 2.60 22.25 27.59
CA VAL A 339 3.18 21.65 28.81
C VAL A 339 3.42 22.72 29.89
N GLU A 340 3.96 23.90 29.51
CA GLU A 340 4.14 25.02 30.40
C GLU A 340 2.81 25.50 31.02
N ASN A 341 1.70 25.42 30.27
CA ASN A 341 0.36 25.77 30.73
C ASN A 341 -0.38 24.62 31.43
N GLU A 342 0.27 23.49 31.70
CA GLU A 342 -0.35 22.27 32.26
C GLU A 342 -1.52 21.70 31.42
N GLU A 343 -1.61 22.09 30.14
CA GLU A 343 -2.67 21.65 29.21
C GLU A 343 -2.40 20.28 28.57
N ALA A 344 -1.20 19.74 28.75
CA ALA A 344 -0.81 18.44 28.19
C ALA A 344 0.31 17.79 29.03
N ASP A 345 0.15 16.50 29.32
CA ASP A 345 1.20 15.68 29.91
C ASP A 345 2.30 15.36 28.91
N CYS A 346 3.53 15.19 29.37
CA CYS A 346 4.71 14.89 28.56
C CYS A 346 4.79 13.44 28.05
N PHE A 347 3.69 12.67 28.00
CA PHE A 347 3.70 11.25 27.61
C PHE A 347 3.12 10.98 26.25
#